data_66881a4423b8603ceba5b05dc2dc409c
#
_entry.id   66881a4423b8603ceba5b05dc2dc409c
#
_cell.length_a   1.000
_cell.length_b   1.000
_cell.length_c   1.000
_cell.angle_alpha   90.00
_cell.angle_beta   90.00
_cell.angle_gamma   90.00
#
_symmetry.space_group_name_H-M   'P 1'
#
loop_
_entity.id
_entity.type
_entity.pdbx_description
1 polymer ?
#
loop_
_entity_poly.entity_id
_entity_poly.type
_entity_poly.pdbx_seq_one_letter_code
_entity_poly.pdbx_strand_id
1 'polypeptide(L)'
;MKSTFKKGYTRFAVLLTVGIITAIGAAHADGWQDDSEQLAQMAELEQLHAAFHAAVSVHDPVNGDTATVITQRIREAVSLWTEDGEITIVSTAASAGNYIGYGDPDNPATCPVPTGDTSATGQQGTLCTFFKYVSGGMQQANKFVSLSPAYKTKYLPEKDWGGQWKSSVYFECHYFDVSLNPATGLPFWTAKSHVDLTGEAKKIHGRWYFTHVSSAAVGVPIP
;
A
#
# COMPACT_ATOMS: atom_id res chain seq x y z
N MET A 1 15.00 53.79 17.98
CA MET A 1 15.20 53.09 16.68
C MET A 1 14.57 51.70 16.76
N LYS A 2 13.37 51.54 16.19
CA LYS A 2 12.67 50.25 16.16
C LYS A 2 12.79 49.69 14.74
N SER A 3 13.51 48.57 14.55
CA SER A 3 13.64 47.87 13.29
C SER A 3 12.61 46.73 13.27
N THR A 4 11.63 46.84 12.38
CA THR A 4 10.58 45.87 12.12
C THR A 4 11.06 44.95 11.01
N PHE A 5 11.43 43.71 11.34
CA PHE A 5 11.70 42.65 10.35
C PHE A 5 10.37 42.05 9.88
N LYS A 6 9.99 42.33 8.64
CA LYS A 6 8.93 41.62 7.93
C LYS A 6 9.48 40.28 7.43
N LYS A 7 8.97 39.15 7.98
CA LYS A 7 9.18 37.82 7.42
C LYS A 7 8.28 37.64 6.20
N GLY A 8 8.89 37.62 5.01
CA GLY A 8 8.22 37.23 3.79
C GLY A 8 8.21 35.69 3.67
N TYR A 9 7.03 35.11 3.69
CA TYR A 9 6.84 33.71 3.35
C TYR A 9 6.81 33.56 1.83
N THR A 10 7.88 33.03 1.26
CA THR A 10 7.92 32.63 -0.15
C THR A 10 7.24 31.27 -0.27
N ARG A 11 6.03 31.27 -0.84
CA ARG A 11 5.33 30.03 -1.21
C ARG A 11 6.03 29.46 -2.43
N PHE A 12 6.72 28.34 -2.26
CA PHE A 12 7.18 27.52 -3.37
C PHE A 12 5.97 26.75 -3.92
N ALA A 13 5.49 27.19 -5.07
CA ALA A 13 4.60 26.39 -5.89
C ALA A 13 5.45 25.36 -6.65
N VAL A 14 5.33 24.10 -6.28
CA VAL A 14 5.90 23.00 -7.06
C VAL A 14 4.97 22.76 -8.25
N LEU A 15 5.37 23.27 -9.41
CA LEU A 15 4.76 22.91 -10.69
C LEU A 15 5.25 21.50 -11.06
N LEU A 16 4.36 20.51 -10.94
CA LEU A 16 4.56 19.20 -11.52
C LEU A 16 4.33 19.31 -13.04
N THR A 17 5.41 19.46 -13.80
CA THR A 17 5.37 19.32 -15.26
C THR A 17 5.28 17.83 -15.59
N VAL A 18 4.08 17.39 -15.96
CA VAL A 18 3.86 16.07 -16.59
C VAL A 18 4.46 16.15 -18.00
N GLY A 19 5.65 15.54 -18.15
CA GLY A 19 6.26 15.37 -19.45
C GLY A 19 5.50 14.33 -20.28
N ILE A 20 4.75 14.77 -21.27
CA ILE A 20 4.16 13.90 -22.28
C ILE A 20 5.27 13.42 -23.19
N ILE A 21 5.66 12.16 -23.07
CA ILE A 21 6.53 11.49 -24.05
C ILE A 21 5.62 11.00 -25.17
N THR A 22 5.55 11.77 -26.27
CA THR A 22 4.96 11.31 -27.53
C THR A 22 6.01 10.47 -28.27
N ALA A 23 5.93 9.14 -28.11
CA ALA A 23 6.64 8.22 -29.01
C ALA A 23 5.73 7.90 -30.20
N ILE A 24 6.02 8.50 -31.36
CA ILE A 24 5.41 8.16 -32.63
C ILE A 24 6.14 6.92 -33.17
N GLY A 25 5.47 5.79 -33.17
CA GLY A 25 5.89 4.58 -33.88
C GLY A 25 4.73 4.07 -34.73
N ALA A 26 4.87 4.21 -36.07
CA ALA A 26 3.83 3.87 -37.02
C ALA A 26 3.73 2.36 -37.29
N ALA A 27 2.49 1.92 -37.47
CA ALA A 27 2.00 0.83 -38.32
C ALA A 27 2.33 -0.62 -37.96
N HIS A 28 1.31 -1.30 -37.42
CA HIS A 28 0.83 -2.54 -38.04
C HIS A 28 -0.67 -2.66 -37.73
N ALA A 29 -1.50 -2.40 -38.71
CA ALA A 29 -2.95 -2.58 -38.63
C ALA A 29 -3.24 -4.06 -38.85
N ASP A 30 -3.47 -4.79 -37.77
CA ASP A 30 -4.34 -5.96 -37.70
C ASP A 30 -4.34 -6.46 -36.25
N GLY A 31 -5.39 -6.19 -35.49
CA GLY A 31 -5.66 -6.81 -34.19
C GLY A 31 -5.24 -6.03 -32.94
N TRP A 32 -4.78 -4.81 -33.04
CA TRP A 32 -4.43 -3.95 -31.90
C TRP A 32 -5.67 -3.16 -31.43
N GLN A 33 -6.61 -3.88 -30.84
CA GLN A 33 -7.60 -3.21 -30.03
C GLN A 33 -6.92 -2.70 -28.76
N ASP A 34 -6.64 -1.41 -28.80
CA ASP A 34 -6.62 -0.51 -27.67
C ASP A 34 -5.47 -0.59 -26.67
N ASP A 35 -4.24 -0.55 -27.15
CA ASP A 35 -3.06 -0.32 -26.28
C ASP A 35 -3.23 0.95 -25.43
N SER A 36 -3.90 1.98 -25.94
CA SER A 36 -4.11 3.23 -25.20
C SER A 36 -5.07 3.06 -24.02
N GLU A 37 -6.15 2.29 -24.17
CA GLU A 37 -7.09 1.99 -23.09
C GLU A 37 -6.41 1.12 -22.04
N GLN A 38 -5.67 0.09 -22.45
CA GLN A 38 -4.93 -0.79 -21.54
C GLN A 38 -3.84 -0.02 -20.77
N LEU A 39 -3.10 0.86 -21.44
CA LEU A 39 -2.10 1.73 -20.79
C LEU A 39 -2.74 2.67 -19.77
N ALA A 40 -3.92 3.22 -20.07
CA ALA A 40 -4.66 4.02 -19.11
C ALA A 40 -5.07 3.21 -17.88
N GLN A 41 -5.53 1.96 -18.07
CA GLN A 41 -5.85 1.07 -16.94
C GLN A 41 -4.61 0.73 -16.10
N MET A 42 -3.46 0.52 -16.71
CA MET A 42 -2.20 0.29 -15.99
C MET A 42 -1.82 1.50 -15.14
N ALA A 43 -1.94 2.73 -15.67
CA ALA A 43 -1.67 3.95 -14.91
C ALA A 43 -2.61 4.11 -13.70
N GLU A 44 -3.88 3.75 -13.82
CA GLU A 44 -4.82 3.76 -12.70
C GLU A 44 -4.49 2.66 -11.65
N LEU A 45 -4.01 1.50 -12.08
CA LEU A 45 -3.54 0.44 -11.18
C LEU A 45 -2.28 0.85 -10.42
N GLU A 46 -1.38 1.61 -11.03
CA GLU A 46 -0.25 2.22 -10.34
C GLU A 46 -0.71 3.22 -9.27
N GLN A 47 -1.78 3.98 -9.52
CA GLN A 47 -2.36 4.87 -8.51
C GLN A 47 -2.98 4.07 -7.34
N LEU A 48 -3.68 2.95 -7.62
CA LEU A 48 -4.18 2.05 -6.57
C LEU A 48 -3.03 1.54 -5.70
N HIS A 49 -1.93 1.11 -6.33
CA HIS A 49 -0.75 0.64 -5.62
C HIS A 49 -0.08 1.76 -4.82
N ALA A 50 0.06 2.96 -5.36
CA ALA A 50 0.60 4.11 -4.64
C ALA A 50 -0.24 4.48 -3.41
N ALA A 51 -1.58 4.42 -3.54
CA ALA A 51 -2.49 4.62 -2.42
C ALA A 51 -2.34 3.55 -1.33
N PHE A 52 -2.19 2.27 -1.72
CA PHE A 52 -1.90 1.19 -0.79
C PHE A 52 -0.58 1.44 -0.04
N HIS A 53 0.48 1.77 -0.76
CA HIS A 53 1.78 2.09 -0.16
C HIS A 53 1.67 3.24 0.85
N ALA A 54 0.98 4.32 0.50
CA ALA A 54 0.79 5.46 1.38
C ALA A 54 0.01 5.07 2.65
N ALA A 55 -1.05 4.28 2.51
CA ALA A 55 -1.89 3.87 3.64
C ALA A 55 -1.18 2.95 4.64
N VAL A 56 -0.23 2.12 4.20
CA VAL A 56 0.49 1.18 5.08
C VAL A 56 1.83 1.72 5.60
N SER A 57 2.29 2.86 5.11
CA SER A 57 3.57 3.46 5.53
C SER A 57 3.37 4.50 6.63
N VAL A 58 4.36 4.62 7.54
CA VAL A 58 4.35 5.66 8.57
C VAL A 58 4.40 7.06 7.93
N HIS A 59 3.55 7.99 8.41
CA HIS A 59 3.48 9.36 7.91
C HIS A 59 4.45 10.29 8.65
N ASP A 60 4.60 10.12 9.95
CA ASP A 60 5.59 10.86 10.76
C ASP A 60 6.67 9.90 11.29
N PRO A 61 7.77 9.71 10.55
CA PRO A 61 8.83 8.80 10.95
C PRO A 61 9.68 9.33 12.12
N VAL A 62 9.44 10.55 12.59
CA VAL A 62 10.15 11.16 13.72
C VAL A 62 9.41 10.93 15.03
N ASN A 63 8.11 11.28 15.05
CA ASN A 63 7.31 11.21 16.27
C ASN A 63 6.39 9.98 16.30
N GLY A 64 6.23 9.31 15.17
CA GLY A 64 5.22 8.27 14.96
C GLY A 64 3.84 8.85 14.69
N ASP A 65 3.01 8.05 14.06
CA ASP A 65 1.64 8.43 13.79
C ASP A 65 0.80 8.41 15.07
N THR A 66 -0.04 9.40 15.26
CA THR A 66 -1.02 9.40 16.35
C THR A 66 -2.07 8.31 16.14
N ALA A 67 -2.78 7.93 17.19
CA ALA A 67 -3.88 6.94 17.10
C ALA A 67 -4.94 7.34 16.06
N THR A 68 -5.23 8.63 15.93
CA THR A 68 -6.16 9.15 14.91
C THR A 68 -5.61 8.93 13.51
N VAL A 69 -4.35 9.23 13.27
CA VAL A 69 -3.69 9.00 11.96
C VAL A 69 -3.66 7.52 11.63
N ILE A 70 -3.32 6.66 12.58
CA ILE A 70 -3.32 5.20 12.41
C ILE A 70 -4.72 4.70 12.04
N THR A 71 -5.74 5.11 12.77
CA THR A 71 -7.13 4.74 12.48
C THR A 71 -7.55 5.18 11.07
N GLN A 72 -7.18 6.39 10.68
CA GLN A 72 -7.47 6.90 9.33
C GLN A 72 -6.73 6.10 8.24
N ARG A 73 -5.47 5.78 8.45
CA ARG A 73 -4.68 4.94 7.51
C ARG A 73 -5.30 3.55 7.36
N ILE A 74 -5.79 2.94 8.43
CA ILE A 74 -6.47 1.65 8.37
C ILE A 74 -7.73 1.75 7.50
N ARG A 75 -8.55 2.80 7.68
CA ARG A 75 -9.74 3.03 6.84
C ARG A 75 -9.37 3.22 5.38
N GLU A 76 -8.35 4.00 5.10
CA GLU A 76 -7.84 4.23 3.75
C GLU A 76 -7.37 2.92 3.12
N ALA A 77 -6.56 2.12 3.83
CA ALA A 77 -6.10 0.83 3.35
C ALA A 77 -7.27 -0.13 3.05
N VAL A 78 -8.23 -0.27 3.96
CA VAL A 78 -9.42 -1.11 3.77
C VAL A 78 -10.24 -0.65 2.57
N SER A 79 -10.38 0.67 2.35
CA SER A 79 -11.16 1.24 1.24
C SER A 79 -10.59 0.98 -0.15
N LEU A 80 -9.39 0.43 -0.25
CA LEU A 80 -8.77 0.03 -1.51
C LEU A 80 -9.18 -1.37 -1.99
N TRP A 81 -10.00 -2.07 -1.22
CA TRP A 81 -10.44 -3.43 -1.46
C TRP A 81 -11.94 -3.48 -1.79
N THR A 82 -12.38 -4.59 -2.36
CA THR A 82 -13.82 -4.92 -2.41
C THR A 82 -14.32 -5.31 -1.02
N GLU A 83 -15.63 -5.25 -0.77
CA GLU A 83 -16.22 -5.62 0.53
C GLU A 83 -15.89 -7.06 0.97
N ASP A 84 -15.76 -7.95 0.00
CA ASP A 84 -15.39 -9.36 0.14
C ASP A 84 -13.90 -9.61 -0.12
N GLY A 85 -13.09 -8.55 -0.20
CA GLY A 85 -11.67 -8.64 -0.51
C GLY A 85 -10.89 -9.46 0.51
N GLU A 86 -9.83 -10.10 0.06
CA GLU A 86 -9.05 -11.06 0.84
C GLU A 86 -7.54 -10.79 0.76
N ILE A 87 -6.87 -10.84 1.90
CA ILE A 87 -5.41 -10.92 2.01
C ILE A 87 -5.03 -12.24 2.63
N THR A 88 -4.22 -13.03 1.92
CA THR A 88 -3.58 -14.24 2.44
C THR A 88 -2.09 -14.00 2.64
N ILE A 89 -1.61 -14.13 3.87
CA ILE A 89 -0.19 -14.02 4.20
C ILE A 89 0.36 -15.40 4.49
N VAL A 90 1.21 -15.89 3.60
CA VAL A 90 1.94 -17.15 3.76
C VAL A 90 3.32 -16.84 4.33
N SER A 91 3.50 -16.98 5.62
CA SER A 91 4.73 -16.63 6.32
C SER A 91 4.83 -17.38 7.64
N THR A 92 6.03 -17.45 8.19
CA THR A 92 6.25 -17.86 9.59
C THR A 92 6.14 -16.68 10.57
N ALA A 93 5.82 -15.49 10.07
CA ALA A 93 5.65 -14.29 10.87
C ALA A 93 4.28 -14.28 11.59
N ALA A 94 4.18 -13.45 12.63
CA ALA A 94 2.95 -13.29 13.40
C ALA A 94 1.77 -12.70 12.59
N SER A 95 2.04 -12.20 11.37
CA SER A 95 1.01 -11.75 10.43
C SER A 95 0.49 -12.84 9.50
N ALA A 96 1.02 -14.08 9.59
CA ALA A 96 0.54 -15.19 8.77
C ALA A 96 -0.95 -15.44 9.04
N GLY A 97 -1.73 -15.61 7.99
CA GLY A 97 -3.16 -15.81 8.14
C GLY A 97 -3.97 -15.43 6.92
N ASN A 98 -5.27 -15.48 7.11
CA ASN A 98 -6.27 -15.15 6.11
C ASN A 98 -7.22 -14.07 6.64
N TYR A 99 -7.35 -12.98 5.89
CA TYR A 99 -8.07 -11.78 6.32
C TYR A 99 -9.09 -11.42 5.25
N ILE A 100 -10.38 -11.58 5.58
CA ILE A 100 -11.47 -11.48 4.61
C ILE A 100 -12.46 -10.40 5.03
N GLY A 101 -12.82 -9.57 4.06
CA GLY A 101 -13.87 -8.59 4.19
C GLY A 101 -13.49 -7.36 5.00
N TYR A 102 -14.38 -6.38 4.99
CA TYR A 102 -14.19 -5.13 5.71
C TYR A 102 -14.27 -5.32 7.22
N GLY A 103 -13.73 -4.34 7.93
CA GLY A 103 -13.93 -4.12 9.35
C GLY A 103 -13.84 -2.63 9.65
N ASP A 104 -14.44 -2.21 10.75
CA ASP A 104 -14.37 -0.82 11.23
C ASP A 104 -13.31 -0.74 12.33
N PRO A 105 -12.26 0.08 12.17
CA PRO A 105 -11.20 0.21 13.17
C PRO A 105 -11.68 0.70 14.54
N ASP A 106 -12.83 1.36 14.61
CA ASP A 106 -13.46 1.80 15.88
C ASP A 106 -14.35 0.72 16.51
N ASN A 107 -14.62 -0.37 15.79
CA ASN A 107 -15.45 -1.48 16.29
C ASN A 107 -14.61 -2.73 16.55
N PRO A 108 -14.27 -3.03 17.83
CA PRO A 108 -13.48 -4.21 18.17
C PRO A 108 -14.09 -5.56 17.74
N ALA A 109 -15.41 -5.62 17.51
CA ALA A 109 -16.07 -6.85 17.06
C ALA A 109 -15.77 -7.17 15.59
N THR A 110 -15.56 -6.15 14.75
CA THR A 110 -15.26 -6.30 13.33
C THR A 110 -13.79 -6.02 12.99
N CYS A 111 -13.05 -5.42 13.92
CA CYS A 111 -11.63 -5.14 13.80
C CYS A 111 -10.92 -5.44 15.14
N PRO A 112 -10.82 -6.71 15.55
CA PRO A 112 -10.16 -7.07 16.79
C PRO A 112 -8.67 -6.72 16.75
N VAL A 113 -8.07 -6.58 17.92
CA VAL A 113 -6.61 -6.46 18.04
C VAL A 113 -6.00 -7.82 17.69
N PRO A 114 -5.00 -7.86 16.79
CA PRO A 114 -4.32 -9.10 16.46
C PRO A 114 -3.69 -9.73 17.71
N THR A 115 -3.90 -11.01 17.88
CA THR A 115 -3.39 -11.74 19.06
C THR A 115 -1.91 -12.12 18.93
N GLY A 116 -1.35 -11.99 17.71
CA GLY A 116 0.00 -12.47 17.43
C GLY A 116 0.12 -13.98 17.43
N ASP A 117 -0.99 -14.70 17.33
CA ASP A 117 -1.01 -16.16 17.27
C ASP A 117 -0.30 -16.67 16.02
N THR A 118 0.78 -17.42 16.22
CA THR A 118 1.58 -18.04 15.17
C THR A 118 1.25 -19.53 15.01
N SER A 119 0.07 -19.95 15.43
CA SER A 119 -0.38 -21.34 15.26
C SER A 119 -0.33 -21.76 13.79
N ALA A 120 -0.24 -23.07 13.54
CA ALA A 120 -0.15 -23.64 12.19
C ALA A 120 -1.35 -23.28 11.28
N THR A 121 -2.47 -22.83 11.85
CA THR A 121 -3.66 -22.35 11.12
C THR A 121 -3.59 -20.87 10.75
N GLY A 122 -2.59 -20.14 11.27
CA GLY A 122 -2.47 -18.68 11.08
C GLY A 122 -3.60 -17.90 11.75
N GLN A 123 -3.55 -16.59 11.60
CA GLN A 123 -4.61 -15.71 12.08
C GLN A 123 -5.80 -15.71 11.13
N GLN A 124 -6.99 -15.55 11.69
CA GLN A 124 -8.22 -15.33 10.97
C GLN A 124 -8.77 -13.96 11.38
N GLY A 125 -9.19 -13.16 10.41
CA GLY A 125 -9.70 -11.83 10.70
C GLY A 125 -10.26 -11.13 9.48
N THR A 126 -10.52 -9.85 9.64
CA THR A 126 -10.91 -8.96 8.54
C THR A 126 -9.70 -8.22 7.99
N LEU A 127 -9.84 -7.58 6.83
CA LEU A 127 -8.83 -6.66 6.29
C LEU A 127 -8.43 -5.60 7.32
N CYS A 128 -9.40 -5.10 8.09
CA CYS A 128 -9.12 -4.16 9.17
C CYS A 128 -8.17 -4.74 10.22
N THR A 129 -8.36 -6.00 10.61
CA THR A 129 -7.46 -6.70 11.56
C THR A 129 -6.04 -6.75 11.03
N PHE A 130 -5.88 -7.10 9.75
CA PHE A 130 -4.55 -7.12 9.11
C PHE A 130 -3.90 -5.73 9.11
N PHE A 131 -4.62 -4.70 8.66
CA PHE A 131 -4.06 -3.35 8.61
C PHE A 131 -3.82 -2.76 10.01
N LYS A 132 -4.64 -3.13 11.00
CA LYS A 132 -4.38 -2.78 12.40
C LYS A 132 -3.08 -3.41 12.91
N TYR A 133 -2.79 -4.65 12.50
CA TYR A 133 -1.52 -5.30 12.79
C TYR A 133 -0.35 -4.56 12.11
N VAL A 134 -0.43 -4.32 10.80
CA VAL A 134 0.65 -3.69 10.03
C VAL A 134 0.86 -2.23 10.41
N SER A 135 -0.21 -1.45 10.57
CA SER A 135 -0.13 0.00 10.78
C SER A 135 -0.13 0.42 12.24
N GLY A 136 -0.67 -0.39 13.14
CA GLY A 136 -0.86 -0.03 14.55
C GLY A 136 -0.24 -0.99 15.55
N GLY A 137 -0.39 -2.31 15.33
CA GLY A 137 0.11 -3.32 16.28
C GLY A 137 1.63 -3.41 16.32
N MET A 138 2.32 -2.99 15.26
CA MET A 138 3.78 -2.98 15.19
C MET A 138 4.38 -1.62 15.57
N GLN A 139 3.56 -0.64 15.88
CA GLN A 139 4.01 0.65 16.37
C GLN A 139 4.38 0.54 17.87
N GLN A 140 5.52 -0.08 18.12
CA GLN A 140 6.13 -0.05 19.46
C GLN A 140 6.92 1.26 19.63
N ALA A 141 7.09 1.69 20.88
CA ALA A 141 7.82 2.92 21.19
C ALA A 141 9.12 3.04 20.37
N ASN A 142 9.23 4.08 19.56
CA ASN A 142 10.36 4.39 18.69
C ASN A 142 10.64 3.40 17.52
N LYS A 143 9.68 2.53 17.19
CA LYS A 143 9.75 1.69 16.00
C LYS A 143 8.48 1.82 15.20
N PHE A 144 8.63 2.10 13.93
CA PHE A 144 7.54 2.26 12.98
C PHE A 144 7.73 1.31 11.81
N VAL A 145 6.67 1.10 11.07
CA VAL A 145 6.68 0.25 9.88
C VAL A 145 6.52 1.10 8.65
N SER A 146 7.26 0.78 7.62
CA SER A 146 7.09 1.38 6.30
C SER A 146 7.35 0.36 5.21
N LEU A 147 6.62 0.49 4.10
CA LEU A 147 6.97 -0.21 2.87
C LEU A 147 7.74 0.73 1.94
N SER A 148 8.72 0.21 1.21
CA SER A 148 9.29 0.95 0.09
C SER A 148 8.26 1.10 -1.03
N PRO A 149 8.40 2.10 -1.91
CA PRO A 149 7.77 2.02 -3.23
C PRO A 149 8.13 0.68 -3.89
N ALA A 150 7.21 0.12 -4.68
CA ALA A 150 7.53 -1.08 -5.42
C ALA A 150 8.63 -0.77 -6.44
N TYR A 151 9.64 -1.61 -6.44
CA TYR A 151 10.73 -1.51 -7.43
C TYR A 151 10.46 -2.40 -8.65
N LYS A 152 9.44 -3.23 -8.59
CA LYS A 152 8.94 -4.02 -9.71
C LYS A 152 7.43 -4.17 -9.61
N THR A 153 6.76 -3.82 -10.68
CA THR A 153 5.32 -3.96 -10.81
C THR A 153 4.97 -4.67 -12.11
N LYS A 154 3.88 -5.40 -12.10
CA LYS A 154 3.29 -5.96 -13.31
C LYS A 154 1.77 -5.95 -13.17
N TYR A 155 1.12 -5.35 -14.15
CA TYR A 155 -0.32 -5.32 -14.26
C TYR A 155 -0.73 -5.91 -15.60
N LEU A 156 -1.78 -6.72 -15.61
CA LEU A 156 -2.33 -7.34 -16.80
C LEU A 156 -3.84 -7.03 -16.86
N PRO A 157 -4.21 -5.77 -17.15
CA PRO A 157 -5.62 -5.40 -17.26
C PRO A 157 -6.24 -6.01 -18.52
N GLU A 158 -7.39 -6.61 -18.34
CA GLU A 158 -8.20 -7.21 -19.41
C GLU A 158 -9.68 -7.01 -19.11
N LYS A 159 -10.52 -7.06 -20.16
CA LYS A 159 -11.98 -7.09 -19.98
C LYS A 159 -12.46 -8.54 -19.88
N ASP A 160 -13.28 -8.82 -18.88
CA ASP A 160 -13.97 -10.10 -18.80
C ASP A 160 -15.11 -10.20 -19.85
N TRP A 161 -15.80 -11.35 -19.89
CA TRP A 161 -16.90 -11.59 -20.82
C TRP A 161 -18.08 -10.60 -20.68
N GLY A 162 -18.21 -9.96 -19.52
CA GLY A 162 -19.20 -8.90 -19.24
C GLY A 162 -18.71 -7.50 -19.60
N GLY A 163 -17.49 -7.37 -20.10
CA GLY A 163 -16.88 -6.08 -20.43
C GLY A 163 -16.34 -5.33 -19.20
N GLN A 164 -16.31 -5.97 -18.02
CA GLN A 164 -15.76 -5.39 -16.80
C GLN A 164 -14.25 -5.56 -16.77
N TRP A 165 -13.54 -4.49 -16.40
CA TRP A 165 -12.10 -4.52 -16.23
C TRP A 165 -11.70 -5.31 -14.97
N LYS A 166 -10.78 -6.23 -15.17
CA LYS A 166 -10.03 -6.95 -14.12
C LYS A 166 -8.55 -6.95 -14.45
N SER A 167 -7.69 -7.17 -13.47
CA SER A 167 -6.25 -7.27 -13.67
C SER A 167 -5.64 -8.24 -12.70
N SER A 168 -4.73 -9.08 -13.18
CA SER A 168 -3.70 -9.63 -12.30
C SER A 168 -2.77 -8.51 -11.90
N VAL A 169 -2.35 -8.51 -10.63
CA VAL A 169 -1.43 -7.54 -10.07
C VAL A 169 -0.25 -8.25 -9.42
N TYR A 170 0.93 -7.71 -9.62
CA TYR A 170 2.15 -8.17 -8.97
C TYR A 170 3.01 -6.98 -8.62
N PHE A 171 3.57 -6.94 -7.41
CA PHE A 171 4.55 -5.95 -7.02
C PHE A 171 5.52 -6.49 -5.97
N GLU A 172 6.76 -6.04 -6.06
CA GLU A 172 7.83 -6.33 -5.13
C GLU A 172 8.22 -5.05 -4.38
N CYS A 173 8.29 -5.13 -3.07
CA CYS A 173 8.73 -4.02 -2.22
C CYS A 173 9.56 -4.52 -1.04
N HIS A 174 10.19 -3.60 -0.33
CA HIS A 174 10.87 -3.90 0.91
C HIS A 174 10.03 -3.44 2.11
N TYR A 175 10.00 -4.28 3.12
CA TYR A 175 9.50 -3.94 4.44
C TYR A 175 10.65 -3.37 5.28
N PHE A 176 10.39 -2.24 5.91
CA PHE A 176 11.35 -1.55 6.77
C PHE A 176 10.83 -1.42 8.18
N ASP A 177 11.72 -1.66 9.17
CA ASP A 177 11.60 -1.02 10.46
C ASP A 177 12.21 0.38 10.36
N VAL A 178 11.47 1.36 10.82
CA VAL A 178 11.93 2.75 10.95
C VAL A 178 12.17 3.03 12.42
N SER A 179 13.37 3.44 12.77
CA SER A 179 13.78 3.75 14.14
C SER A 179 14.42 5.12 14.20
N LEU A 180 14.42 5.76 15.38
CA LEU A 180 15.16 7.00 15.56
C LEU A 180 16.61 6.70 15.95
N ASN A 181 17.55 7.37 15.32
CA ASN A 181 18.94 7.38 15.74
C ASN A 181 19.03 8.12 17.09
N PRO A 182 19.48 7.47 18.17
CA PRO A 182 19.49 8.09 19.51
C PRO A 182 20.45 9.27 19.63
N ALA A 183 21.45 9.37 18.74
CA ALA A 183 22.43 10.46 18.77
C ALA A 183 21.95 11.71 17.99
N THR A 184 21.16 11.54 16.96
CA THR A 184 20.75 12.63 16.06
C THR A 184 19.26 12.94 16.12
N GLY A 185 18.43 12.05 16.65
CA GLY A 185 16.97 12.14 16.62
C GLY A 185 16.37 11.97 15.22
N LEU A 186 17.18 11.64 14.20
CA LEU A 186 16.72 11.45 12.83
C LEU A 186 16.28 10.01 12.57
N PRO A 187 15.24 9.78 11.74
CA PRO A 187 14.82 8.45 11.38
C PRO A 187 15.88 7.76 10.51
N PHE A 188 16.02 6.45 10.71
CA PHE A 188 16.75 5.59 9.81
C PHE A 188 15.94 4.32 9.52
N TRP A 189 16.06 3.82 8.30
CA TRP A 189 15.31 2.66 7.80
C TRP A 189 16.22 1.44 7.78
N THR A 190 15.78 0.39 8.45
CA THR A 190 16.45 -0.91 8.38
C THR A 190 15.57 -1.86 7.57
N ALA A 191 16.04 -2.24 6.40
CA ALA A 191 15.35 -3.23 5.59
C ALA A 191 15.32 -4.58 6.33
N LYS A 192 14.14 -5.19 6.43
CA LYS A 192 13.91 -6.43 7.18
C LYS A 192 13.59 -7.60 6.27
N SER A 193 12.79 -7.37 5.27
CA SER A 193 12.35 -8.43 4.38
C SER A 193 11.99 -7.90 3.00
N HIS A 194 12.13 -8.77 2.05
CA HIS A 194 11.53 -8.64 0.74
C HIS A 194 10.07 -9.09 0.82
N VAL A 195 9.19 -8.38 0.17
CA VAL A 195 7.76 -8.67 0.14
C VAL A 195 7.30 -8.76 -1.31
N ASP A 196 6.84 -9.94 -1.67
CA ASP A 196 6.18 -10.19 -2.94
C ASP A 196 4.68 -10.24 -2.72
N LEU A 197 3.95 -9.43 -3.48
CA LEU A 197 2.50 -9.45 -3.48
C LEU A 197 2.00 -9.83 -4.89
N THR A 198 1.15 -10.83 -4.94
CA THR A 198 0.47 -11.25 -6.17
C THR A 198 -1.02 -11.37 -5.91
N GLY A 199 -1.83 -10.98 -6.88
CA GLY A 199 -3.26 -11.01 -6.68
C GLY A 199 -4.06 -10.50 -7.86
N GLU A 200 -5.26 -10.05 -7.55
CA GLU A 200 -6.22 -9.55 -8.52
C GLU A 200 -6.83 -8.23 -8.08
N ALA A 201 -7.19 -7.42 -9.08
CA ALA A 201 -7.95 -6.20 -8.90
C ALA A 201 -9.12 -6.16 -9.91
N LYS A 202 -10.20 -5.47 -9.54
CA LYS A 202 -11.37 -5.21 -10.40
C LYS A 202 -11.70 -3.73 -10.42
N LYS A 203 -12.19 -3.26 -11.57
CA LYS A 203 -12.67 -1.88 -11.71
C LYS A 203 -14.18 -1.84 -11.51
N ILE A 204 -14.64 -1.21 -10.42
CA ILE A 204 -16.06 -1.10 -10.06
C ILE A 204 -16.44 0.38 -10.08
N HIS A 205 -17.46 0.75 -10.84
CA HIS A 205 -17.93 2.15 -10.98
C HIS A 205 -16.78 3.13 -11.33
N GLY A 206 -15.87 2.70 -12.20
CA GLY A 206 -14.77 3.54 -12.67
C GLY A 206 -13.54 3.60 -11.75
N ARG A 207 -13.52 2.88 -10.62
CA ARG A 207 -12.42 2.82 -9.68
C ARG A 207 -11.90 1.40 -9.52
N TRP A 208 -10.58 1.24 -9.45
CA TRP A 208 -9.92 -0.03 -9.18
C TRP A 208 -9.92 -0.36 -7.68
N TYR A 209 -10.13 -1.65 -7.38
CA TYR A 209 -10.07 -2.23 -6.04
C TYR A 209 -9.32 -3.55 -6.09
N PHE A 210 -8.53 -3.85 -5.08
CA PHE A 210 -8.02 -5.20 -4.86
C PHE A 210 -9.17 -6.13 -4.48
N THR A 211 -9.16 -7.36 -4.99
CA THR A 211 -10.14 -8.40 -4.64
C THR A 211 -9.50 -9.51 -3.85
N HIS A 212 -8.31 -9.93 -4.26
CA HIS A 212 -7.53 -10.93 -3.58
C HIS A 212 -6.05 -10.58 -3.73
N VAL A 213 -5.30 -10.64 -2.63
CA VAL A 213 -3.84 -10.52 -2.65
C VAL A 213 -3.24 -11.59 -1.76
N SER A 214 -2.27 -12.30 -2.29
CA SER A 214 -1.45 -13.23 -1.53
C SER A 214 -0.04 -12.66 -1.42
N SER A 215 0.51 -12.69 -0.22
CA SER A 215 1.90 -12.34 0.03
C SER A 215 2.66 -13.55 0.56
N ALA A 216 3.72 -13.90 -0.13
CA ALA A 216 4.78 -14.70 0.44
C ALA A 216 5.82 -13.75 1.05
N ALA A 217 5.54 -13.19 2.21
CA ALA A 217 6.55 -12.49 2.98
C ALA A 217 7.57 -13.51 3.49
N VAL A 218 8.47 -13.88 2.63
CA VAL A 218 9.63 -14.64 3.03
C VAL A 218 10.56 -13.63 3.68
N GLY A 219 10.83 -13.78 4.97
CA GLY A 219 11.90 -13.05 5.64
C GLY A 219 13.24 -13.47 5.05
N VAL A 220 13.46 -13.13 3.79
CA VAL A 220 14.78 -13.24 3.18
C VAL A 220 15.55 -12.03 3.69
N PRO A 221 16.60 -12.22 4.52
CA PRO A 221 17.47 -11.12 4.88
C PRO A 221 17.94 -10.47 3.58
N ILE A 222 17.73 -9.17 3.47
CA ILE A 222 18.32 -8.40 2.36
C ILE A 222 19.82 -8.41 2.61
N PRO A 223 20.64 -8.84 1.65
CA PRO A 223 22.09 -8.91 1.80
C PRO A 223 22.71 -7.54 2.06
#